data_393e6e937ae1f49416898c7ec63d1ef9
#
_entry.id   393e6e937ae1f49416898c7ec63d1ef9
#
_cell.length_a   1.000
_cell.length_b   1.000
_cell.length_c   1.000
_cell.angle_alpha   90.00
_cell.angle_beta   90.00
_cell.angle_gamma   90.00
#
_symmetry.space_group_name_H-M   'P 1'
#
loop_
_entity.id
_entity.type
_entity.pdbx_description
1 polymer ?
#
loop_
_entity_poly.entity_id
_entity_poly.type
_entity_poly.pdbx_seq_one_letter_code
_entity_poly.pdbx_strand_id
1 'polypeptide(L)'
;MAATPLNLIPLEPDLAAALDALPPRPGVGQILGPGEKNLVIGRAANLRRWAAGHLGQGRPPAKGRRPRTDLRPIAKAVRWAATTSAFHQRLVYERLMAEYVEPEARRDLKPTAYIHLDTDERFPRLSVRGPDASPRNLFGPFRDRRAAARAIDALHKLLPLRPCDFTFEPAVDLALGLGCVYAQVRTCAAPCLVRASEEDYRALAVQAQVFLSRPEARAAEVASWAPPWVAAMAGARGLVVEKSRDAIELYPVREGTVLEEASVRVSEGGLPEAAEHLRWPAPDPPRDDRRWLSAWLHAPKRTGVYLVVGEADDTRALAQKIARVTDVVT
;
A
#
# COMPACT_ATOMS: atom_id res chain seq x y z
N MET A 1 11.18 -2.18 16.72
CA MET A 1 10.32 -1.81 17.90
C MET A 1 9.26 -2.90 18.06
N ALA A 2 8.78 -3.16 19.28
CA ALA A 2 7.61 -4.01 19.45
C ALA A 2 6.37 -3.33 18.84
N ALA A 3 5.36 -4.15 18.43
CA ALA A 3 4.09 -3.61 17.96
C ALA A 3 3.51 -2.63 18.99
N THR A 4 2.88 -1.56 18.50
CA THR A 4 2.34 -0.51 19.37
C THR A 4 1.34 -1.08 20.37
N PRO A 5 1.59 -0.98 21.69
CA PRO A 5 0.73 -1.56 22.70
C PRO A 5 -0.63 -0.85 22.71
N LEU A 6 -1.68 -1.62 22.89
CA LEU A 6 -3.03 -1.12 23.09
C LEU A 6 -3.31 -1.04 24.60
N ASN A 7 -3.64 0.15 25.06
CA ASN A 7 -4.04 0.38 26.43
C ASN A 7 -5.57 0.25 26.54
N LEU A 8 -6.06 -0.23 27.69
CA LEU A 8 -7.48 -0.36 27.98
C LEU A 8 -7.84 0.42 29.23
N ILE A 9 -8.90 1.21 29.16
CA ILE A 9 -9.44 1.98 30.29
C ILE A 9 -10.92 1.62 30.44
N PRO A 10 -11.37 1.05 31.57
CA PRO A 10 -12.79 0.88 31.85
C PRO A 10 -13.45 2.25 32.07
N LEU A 11 -14.72 2.38 31.68
CA LEU A 11 -15.48 3.62 31.82
C LEU A 11 -16.26 3.71 33.13
N GLU A 12 -16.43 2.60 33.81
CA GLU A 12 -17.04 2.52 35.14
C GLU A 12 -15.95 2.36 36.21
N PRO A 13 -16.13 2.88 37.42
CA PRO A 13 -17.33 3.61 37.90
C PRO A 13 -17.34 5.08 37.56
N ASP A 14 -16.24 5.68 37.08
CA ASP A 14 -16.10 7.12 36.85
C ASP A 14 -15.66 7.45 35.42
N LEU A 15 -16.64 7.87 34.61
CA LEU A 15 -16.42 8.28 33.23
C LEU A 15 -15.48 9.50 33.11
N ALA A 16 -15.57 10.46 34.05
CA ALA A 16 -14.75 11.67 33.97
C ALA A 16 -13.28 11.33 34.18
N ALA A 17 -12.99 10.54 35.25
CA ALA A 17 -11.64 10.05 35.51
C ALA A 17 -11.09 9.21 34.36
N ALA A 18 -11.91 8.33 33.74
CA ALA A 18 -11.52 7.53 32.60
C ALA A 18 -11.16 8.41 31.38
N LEU A 19 -11.93 9.47 31.11
CA LEU A 19 -11.62 10.41 30.04
C LEU A 19 -10.37 11.24 30.33
N ASP A 20 -10.14 11.62 31.57
CA ASP A 20 -8.94 12.37 31.95
C ASP A 20 -7.67 11.53 31.88
N ALA A 21 -7.76 10.24 32.06
CA ALA A 21 -6.65 9.31 31.89
C ALA A 21 -6.22 9.15 30.39
N LEU A 22 -7.09 9.51 29.44
CA LEU A 22 -6.74 9.49 28.02
C LEU A 22 -5.80 10.65 27.65
N PRO A 23 -4.71 10.39 26.92
CA PRO A 23 -3.78 11.43 26.55
C PRO A 23 -4.39 12.42 25.55
N PRO A 24 -4.16 13.75 25.69
CA PRO A 24 -4.66 14.77 24.76
C PRO A 24 -3.78 14.90 23.51
N ARG A 25 -3.42 13.78 22.88
CA ARG A 25 -2.51 13.69 21.71
C ARG A 25 -3.06 12.78 20.62
N PRO A 26 -2.46 12.79 19.40
CA PRO A 26 -2.89 11.93 18.30
C PRO A 26 -2.82 10.44 18.64
N GLY A 27 -3.76 9.69 18.11
CA GLY A 27 -3.80 8.25 18.29
C GLY A 27 -5.02 7.59 17.63
N VAL A 28 -5.18 6.31 17.91
CA VAL A 28 -6.34 5.52 17.52
C VAL A 28 -7.09 5.09 18.77
N GLY A 29 -8.40 5.26 18.76
CA GLY A 29 -9.29 4.83 19.82
C GLY A 29 -10.32 3.83 19.31
N GLN A 30 -10.71 2.92 20.19
CA GLN A 30 -11.78 1.95 20.01
C GLN A 30 -12.68 2.00 21.26
N ILE A 31 -13.98 2.21 21.06
CA ILE A 31 -14.96 2.11 22.14
C ILE A 31 -15.56 0.72 22.11
N LEU A 32 -15.55 0.07 23.27
CA LEU A 32 -16.02 -1.29 23.47
C LEU A 32 -17.32 -1.28 24.28
N GLY A 33 -18.25 -2.12 23.84
CA GLY A 33 -19.49 -2.44 24.55
C GLY A 33 -19.36 -3.69 25.41
N PRO A 34 -20.50 -4.25 25.86
CA PRO A 34 -20.55 -5.50 26.63
C PRO A 34 -19.88 -6.65 25.84
N GLY A 35 -19.13 -7.50 26.54
CA GLY A 35 -18.38 -8.60 25.96
C GLY A 35 -17.29 -8.15 24.97
N GLU A 36 -16.70 -6.99 25.18
CA GLU A 36 -15.69 -6.38 24.30
C GLU A 36 -16.14 -6.15 22.85
N LYS A 37 -17.45 -6.10 22.61
CA LYS A 37 -18.00 -5.83 21.28
C LYS A 37 -17.52 -4.48 20.78
N ASN A 38 -16.96 -4.45 19.57
CA ASN A 38 -16.56 -3.21 18.93
C ASN A 38 -17.77 -2.32 18.61
N LEU A 39 -17.81 -1.10 19.14
CA LEU A 39 -18.84 -0.10 18.87
C LEU A 39 -18.35 0.92 17.83
N VAL A 40 -17.13 1.41 17.98
CA VAL A 40 -16.51 2.34 17.03
C VAL A 40 -15.00 2.30 17.13
N ILE A 41 -14.33 2.34 15.98
CA ILE A 41 -12.89 2.58 15.87
C ILE A 41 -12.67 3.89 15.13
N GLY A 42 -11.72 4.71 15.60
CA GLY A 42 -11.45 5.99 14.97
C GLY A 42 -10.05 6.53 15.16
N ARG A 43 -9.58 7.26 14.15
CA ARG A 43 -8.35 8.06 14.23
C ARG A 43 -8.68 9.40 14.87
N ALA A 44 -7.89 9.81 15.83
CA ALA A 44 -8.09 11.02 16.62
C ALA A 44 -6.85 11.92 16.56
N ALA A 45 -7.02 13.20 16.32
CA ALA A 45 -5.97 14.19 16.57
C ALA A 45 -5.76 14.45 18.08
N ASN A 46 -6.76 14.09 18.89
CA ASN A 46 -6.73 14.16 20.34
C ASN A 46 -7.65 13.07 20.89
N LEU A 47 -7.06 12.04 21.50
CA LEU A 47 -7.77 10.85 21.98
C LEU A 47 -8.85 11.18 23.02
N ARG A 48 -8.51 12.04 24.01
CA ARG A 48 -9.46 12.48 25.05
C ARG A 48 -10.69 13.15 24.42
N ARG A 49 -10.49 14.12 23.54
CA ARG A 49 -11.58 14.83 22.85
C ARG A 49 -12.41 13.91 21.96
N TRP A 50 -11.77 12.95 21.30
CA TRP A 50 -12.45 11.96 20.47
C TRP A 50 -13.38 11.09 21.29
N ALA A 51 -12.88 10.53 22.42
CA ALA A 51 -13.66 9.68 23.32
C ALA A 51 -14.82 10.48 23.96
N ALA A 52 -14.54 11.67 24.48
CA ALA A 52 -15.56 12.55 25.06
C ALA A 52 -16.69 12.85 24.05
N GLY A 53 -16.34 13.04 22.77
CA GLY A 53 -17.34 13.28 21.71
C GLY A 53 -18.25 12.11 21.39
N HIS A 54 -17.84 10.88 21.66
CA HIS A 54 -18.66 9.67 21.51
C HIS A 54 -19.40 9.29 22.80
N LEU A 55 -18.92 9.78 23.93
CA LEU A 55 -19.48 9.46 25.26
C LEU A 55 -20.31 10.63 25.84
N GLY A 56 -20.87 11.48 24.96
CA GLY A 56 -21.79 12.54 25.32
C GLY A 56 -21.18 13.69 26.14
N GLN A 57 -19.86 13.74 26.30
CA GLN A 57 -19.12 14.79 27.03
C GLN A 57 -18.44 15.79 26.08
N GLY A 58 -18.69 15.65 24.77
CA GLY A 58 -18.06 16.49 23.76
C GLY A 58 -18.81 17.79 23.50
N ARG A 59 -18.08 18.78 22.96
CA ARG A 59 -18.69 20.02 22.47
C ARG A 59 -19.70 19.70 21.37
N PRO A 60 -20.86 20.40 21.32
CA PRO A 60 -21.83 20.25 20.23
C PRO A 60 -21.16 20.36 18.85
N PRO A 61 -21.64 19.61 17.86
CA PRO A 61 -21.07 19.68 16.53
C PRO A 61 -21.25 21.06 15.93
N ALA A 62 -20.31 21.49 15.08
CA ALA A 62 -20.43 22.74 14.34
C ALA A 62 -21.68 22.71 13.43
N LYS A 63 -22.27 23.88 13.17
CA LYS A 63 -23.47 24.03 12.35
C LYS A 63 -23.32 23.26 11.00
N GLY A 64 -24.30 22.41 10.70
CA GLY A 64 -24.29 21.58 9.47
C GLY A 64 -23.62 20.20 9.59
N ARG A 65 -23.01 19.85 10.72
CA ARG A 65 -22.52 18.48 10.96
C ARG A 65 -23.53 17.67 11.75
N ARG A 66 -23.72 16.42 11.34
CA ARG A 66 -24.56 15.48 12.11
C ARG A 66 -23.94 15.24 13.50
N PRO A 67 -24.75 15.23 14.58
CA PRO A 67 -24.27 14.85 15.91
C PRO A 67 -23.76 13.40 15.87
N ARG A 68 -22.73 13.14 16.69
CA ARG A 68 -22.29 11.76 16.90
C ARG A 68 -23.32 11.04 17.77
N THR A 69 -23.48 9.77 17.51
CA THR A 69 -24.30 8.91 18.40
C THR A 69 -23.67 8.88 19.78
N ASP A 70 -24.47 9.14 20.83
CA ASP A 70 -24.02 8.99 22.22
C ASP A 70 -23.95 7.51 22.57
N LEU A 71 -22.74 7.03 22.84
CA LEU A 71 -22.47 5.63 23.16
C LEU A 71 -22.44 5.35 24.66
N ARG A 72 -22.62 6.34 25.56
CA ARG A 72 -22.57 6.17 27.02
C ARG A 72 -23.45 5.01 27.53
N PRO A 73 -24.68 4.81 27.02
CA PRO A 73 -25.54 3.77 27.58
C PRO A 73 -25.03 2.35 27.37
N ILE A 74 -24.16 2.14 26.35
CA ILE A 74 -23.68 0.81 25.95
C ILE A 74 -22.16 0.66 26.01
N ALA A 75 -21.41 1.76 26.17
CA ALA A 75 -19.96 1.73 26.25
C ALA A 75 -19.49 1.20 27.61
N LYS A 76 -18.47 0.32 27.60
CA LYS A 76 -17.88 -0.26 28.82
C LYS A 76 -16.41 0.09 28.99
N ALA A 77 -15.67 0.24 27.90
CA ALA A 77 -14.26 0.56 27.95
C ALA A 77 -13.80 1.34 26.70
N VAL A 78 -12.67 1.99 26.82
CA VAL A 78 -11.91 2.59 25.69
C VAL A 78 -10.58 1.88 25.58
N ARG A 79 -10.34 1.24 24.43
CA ARG A 79 -9.02 0.75 24.01
C ARG A 79 -8.36 1.82 23.16
N TRP A 80 -7.08 2.09 23.38
CA TRP A 80 -6.41 3.18 22.67
C TRP A 80 -4.92 2.94 22.49
N ALA A 81 -4.36 3.57 21.47
CA ALA A 81 -2.91 3.71 21.29
C ALA A 81 -2.59 5.15 20.88
N ALA A 82 -1.61 5.76 21.53
CA ALA A 82 -1.05 7.01 21.07
C ALA A 82 -0.10 6.74 19.89
N THR A 83 -0.06 7.68 18.95
CA THR A 83 0.75 7.55 17.74
C THR A 83 1.64 8.77 17.55
N THR A 84 2.77 8.56 16.90
CA THR A 84 3.84 9.53 16.74
C THR A 84 3.74 10.29 15.42
N SER A 85 3.13 9.66 14.41
CA SER A 85 3.02 10.19 13.06
C SER A 85 1.67 9.84 12.40
N ALA A 86 1.39 10.43 11.26
CA ALA A 86 0.15 10.17 10.53
C ALA A 86 0.15 8.79 9.88
N PHE A 87 1.31 8.31 9.40
CA PHE A 87 1.44 6.95 8.88
C PHE A 87 1.28 5.93 10.01
N HIS A 88 1.95 6.15 11.15
CA HIS A 88 1.79 5.31 12.35
C HIS A 88 0.32 5.22 12.77
N GLN A 89 -0.37 6.36 12.81
CA GLN A 89 -1.80 6.38 13.13
C GLN A 89 -2.63 5.58 12.13
N ARG A 90 -2.30 5.65 10.83
CA ARG A 90 -2.97 4.86 9.81
C ARG A 90 -2.71 3.37 10.00
N LEU A 91 -1.47 2.98 10.25
CA LEU A 91 -1.06 1.59 10.46
C LEU A 91 -1.81 0.96 11.65
N VAL A 92 -1.83 1.62 12.81
CA VAL A 92 -2.56 1.14 14.00
C VAL A 92 -4.06 1.06 13.72
N TYR A 93 -4.63 2.04 13.01
CA TYR A 93 -6.04 2.03 12.65
C TYR A 93 -6.38 0.84 11.75
N GLU A 94 -5.61 0.57 10.70
CA GLU A 94 -5.85 -0.54 9.79
C GLU A 94 -5.68 -1.90 10.49
N ARG A 95 -4.74 -2.02 11.43
CA ARG A 95 -4.58 -3.19 12.28
C ARG A 95 -5.85 -3.47 13.09
N LEU A 96 -6.39 -2.47 13.78
CA LEU A 96 -7.63 -2.61 14.54
C LEU A 96 -8.83 -2.89 13.64
N MET A 97 -8.91 -2.23 12.48
CA MET A 97 -9.95 -2.51 11.51
C MET A 97 -9.87 -3.94 10.98
N ALA A 98 -8.66 -4.49 10.79
CA ALA A 98 -8.47 -5.86 10.34
C ALA A 98 -8.87 -6.90 11.41
N GLU A 99 -8.68 -6.57 12.67
CA GLU A 99 -8.95 -7.47 13.80
C GLU A 99 -10.43 -7.45 14.23
N TYR A 100 -11.07 -6.26 14.21
CA TYR A 100 -12.39 -6.09 14.84
C TYR A 100 -13.53 -5.73 13.88
N VAL A 101 -13.26 -5.59 12.58
CA VAL A 101 -14.28 -5.22 11.59
C VAL A 101 -14.27 -6.20 10.43
N GLU A 102 -15.43 -6.79 10.17
CA GLU A 102 -15.62 -7.74 9.05
C GLU A 102 -15.22 -7.12 7.71
N PRO A 103 -14.61 -7.89 6.80
CA PRO A 103 -14.12 -7.38 5.52
C PRO A 103 -15.18 -6.63 4.70
N GLU A 104 -16.43 -7.10 4.74
CA GLU A 104 -17.55 -6.51 4.00
C GLU A 104 -17.97 -5.14 4.54
N ALA A 105 -17.70 -4.87 5.81
CA ALA A 105 -17.99 -3.59 6.46
C ALA A 105 -16.87 -2.55 6.26
N ARG A 106 -15.69 -2.97 5.73
CA ARG A 106 -14.53 -2.10 5.45
C ARG A 106 -14.66 -1.40 4.10
N ARG A 107 -15.65 -0.53 3.94
CA ARG A 107 -16.04 0.05 2.63
C ARG A 107 -15.15 1.17 2.09
N ASP A 108 -14.20 1.68 2.86
CA ASP A 108 -13.54 2.95 2.55
C ASP A 108 -12.31 2.87 1.64
N LEU A 109 -11.84 1.68 1.28
CA LEU A 109 -10.65 1.53 0.46
C LEU A 109 -11.03 1.34 -1.01
N LYS A 110 -10.65 2.31 -1.85
CA LYS A 110 -10.79 2.17 -3.30
C LYS A 110 -10.03 0.93 -3.79
N PRO A 111 -10.60 0.18 -4.73
CA PRO A 111 -9.90 -0.96 -5.31
C PRO A 111 -8.61 -0.49 -5.97
N THR A 112 -7.51 -1.07 -5.55
CA THR A 112 -6.20 -0.89 -6.19
C THR A 112 -6.06 -1.87 -7.35
N ALA A 113 -5.13 -1.61 -8.24
CA ALA A 113 -4.89 -2.45 -9.37
C ALA A 113 -3.40 -2.74 -9.56
N TYR A 114 -3.13 -3.84 -10.18
CA TYR A 114 -1.80 -4.33 -10.52
C TYR A 114 -1.76 -4.75 -11.98
N ILE A 115 -0.59 -4.70 -12.58
CA ILE A 115 -0.32 -5.34 -13.86
C ILE A 115 0.20 -6.74 -13.53
N HIS A 116 -0.34 -7.74 -14.20
CA HIS A 116 0.14 -9.12 -14.15
C HIS A 116 0.73 -9.46 -15.51
N LEU A 117 1.94 -9.99 -15.53
CA LEU A 117 2.58 -10.57 -16.71
C LEU A 117 2.46 -12.10 -16.61
N ASP A 118 1.67 -12.69 -17.49
CA ASP A 118 1.43 -14.12 -17.50
C ASP A 118 2.59 -14.86 -18.18
N THR A 119 3.61 -15.21 -17.41
CA THR A 119 4.81 -15.89 -17.90
C THR A 119 4.63 -17.39 -18.08
N ASP A 120 3.54 -17.97 -17.60
CA ASP A 120 3.23 -19.39 -17.74
C ASP A 120 2.62 -19.68 -19.13
N GLU A 121 2.06 -18.65 -19.81
CA GLU A 121 1.64 -18.76 -21.20
C GLU A 121 2.87 -18.84 -22.13
N ARG A 122 2.75 -19.63 -23.20
CA ARG A 122 3.79 -19.75 -24.25
C ARG A 122 4.14 -18.37 -24.82
N PHE A 123 3.13 -17.53 -25.04
CA PHE A 123 3.25 -16.14 -25.48
C PHE A 123 2.70 -15.22 -24.37
N PRO A 124 3.55 -14.78 -23.44
CA PRO A 124 3.14 -13.95 -22.31
C PRO A 124 2.32 -12.71 -22.68
N ARG A 125 1.38 -12.35 -21.82
CA ARG A 125 0.58 -11.13 -22.00
C ARG A 125 0.41 -10.36 -20.70
N LEU A 126 0.10 -9.07 -20.83
CA LEU A 126 -0.19 -8.19 -19.72
C LEU A 126 -1.69 -8.16 -19.44
N SER A 127 -2.07 -8.18 -18.17
CA SER A 127 -3.46 -8.05 -17.74
C SER A 127 -3.58 -7.25 -16.46
N VAL A 128 -4.76 -6.65 -16.21
CA VAL A 128 -5.04 -5.93 -14.96
C VAL A 128 -5.65 -6.88 -13.94
N ARG A 129 -5.03 -6.98 -12.76
CA ARG A 129 -5.49 -7.78 -11.63
C ARG A 129 -5.83 -6.93 -10.42
N GLY A 130 -6.63 -7.49 -9.51
CA GLY A 130 -6.94 -6.88 -8.20
C GLY A 130 -5.87 -7.17 -7.15
N PRO A 131 -6.03 -6.62 -5.94
CA PRO A 131 -5.09 -6.81 -4.82
C PRO A 131 -5.06 -8.24 -4.29
N ASP A 132 -6.12 -9.03 -4.54
CA ASP A 132 -6.24 -10.40 -4.05
C ASP A 132 -5.48 -11.42 -4.95
N ALA A 133 -4.88 -10.95 -6.05
CA ALA A 133 -4.07 -11.80 -6.92
C ALA A 133 -2.76 -12.23 -6.24
N SER A 134 -2.27 -13.42 -6.61
CA SER A 134 -0.94 -13.89 -6.19
C SER A 134 0.12 -12.83 -6.48
N PRO A 135 1.09 -12.58 -5.60
CA PRO A 135 2.16 -11.61 -5.83
C PRO A 135 3.11 -12.00 -6.96
N ARG A 136 3.09 -13.27 -7.41
CA ARG A 136 3.95 -13.75 -8.51
C ARG A 136 3.63 -13.01 -9.81
N ASN A 137 4.65 -12.47 -10.46
CA ASN A 137 4.54 -11.70 -11.72
C ASN A 137 3.51 -10.56 -11.65
N LEU A 138 3.28 -10.02 -10.46
CA LEU A 138 2.39 -8.91 -10.17
C LEU A 138 3.21 -7.64 -9.93
N PHE A 139 2.83 -6.54 -10.59
CA PHE A 139 3.55 -5.26 -10.55
C PHE A 139 2.62 -4.12 -10.17
N GLY A 140 3.02 -3.30 -9.26
CA GLY A 140 2.19 -2.20 -8.77
C GLY A 140 2.69 -1.62 -7.44
N PRO A 141 1.80 -0.97 -6.68
CA PRO A 141 0.36 -0.76 -6.94
C PRO A 141 0.08 0.44 -7.85
N PHE A 142 -0.94 0.31 -8.70
CA PHE A 142 -1.54 1.40 -9.44
C PHE A 142 -2.77 1.94 -8.70
N ARG A 143 -3.09 3.22 -8.93
CA ARG A 143 -4.19 3.90 -8.26
C ARG A 143 -5.55 3.21 -8.45
N ASP A 144 -5.81 2.74 -9.67
CA ASP A 144 -7.05 2.09 -10.07
C ASP A 144 -6.82 1.28 -11.37
N ARG A 145 -7.84 0.50 -11.78
CA ARG A 145 -7.78 -0.32 -13.00
C ARG A 145 -7.52 0.50 -14.26
N ARG A 146 -8.02 1.73 -14.33
CA ARG A 146 -7.80 2.60 -15.50
C ARG A 146 -6.34 3.06 -15.60
N ALA A 147 -5.72 3.36 -14.46
CA ALA A 147 -4.30 3.71 -14.43
C ALA A 147 -3.42 2.54 -14.87
N ALA A 148 -3.70 1.33 -14.38
CA ALA A 148 -3.00 0.12 -14.80
C ALA A 148 -3.21 -0.18 -16.30
N ALA A 149 -4.44 -0.04 -16.82
CA ALA A 149 -4.71 -0.24 -18.23
C ALA A 149 -3.94 0.74 -19.12
N ARG A 150 -3.94 2.04 -18.77
CA ARG A 150 -3.14 3.05 -19.52
C ARG A 150 -1.64 2.74 -19.50
N ALA A 151 -1.14 2.18 -18.42
CA ALA A 151 0.25 1.75 -18.33
C ALA A 151 0.52 0.56 -19.27
N ILE A 152 -0.40 -0.39 -19.37
CA ILE A 152 -0.32 -1.49 -20.35
C ILE A 152 -0.36 -0.94 -21.78
N ASP A 153 -1.28 -0.01 -22.09
CA ASP A 153 -1.35 0.60 -23.42
C ASP A 153 -0.05 1.33 -23.81
N ALA A 154 0.58 2.00 -22.83
CA ALA A 154 1.86 2.64 -23.05
C ALA A 154 2.99 1.63 -23.27
N LEU A 155 2.98 0.51 -22.51
CA LEU A 155 3.95 -0.59 -22.73
C LEU A 155 3.80 -1.23 -24.10
N HIS A 156 2.58 -1.47 -24.59
CA HIS A 156 2.33 -2.04 -25.91
C HIS A 156 2.85 -1.18 -27.08
N LYS A 157 3.02 0.13 -26.87
CA LYS A 157 3.66 1.02 -27.88
C LYS A 157 5.18 0.83 -27.95
N LEU A 158 5.81 0.42 -26.85
CA LEU A 158 7.26 0.21 -26.74
C LEU A 158 7.62 -1.26 -27.00
N LEU A 159 6.81 -2.16 -26.46
CA LEU A 159 6.99 -3.60 -26.50
C LEU A 159 5.73 -4.24 -27.06
N PRO A 160 5.74 -4.72 -28.29
CA PRO A 160 4.54 -5.21 -28.97
C PRO A 160 4.10 -6.60 -28.47
N LEU A 161 3.84 -6.71 -27.15
CA LEU A 161 3.21 -7.89 -26.54
C LEU A 161 1.75 -7.98 -26.96
N ARG A 162 1.21 -9.20 -27.07
CA ARG A 162 -0.18 -9.40 -27.47
C ARG A 162 -1.18 -8.85 -26.44
N PRO A 163 -2.14 -8.01 -26.83
CA PRO A 163 -3.21 -7.56 -25.95
C PRO A 163 -4.42 -8.51 -25.95
N CYS A 164 -4.50 -9.43 -26.91
CA CYS A 164 -5.62 -10.36 -27.05
C CYS A 164 -5.53 -11.53 -26.06
N ASP A 165 -6.68 -12.10 -25.73
CA ASP A 165 -6.84 -13.32 -24.94
C ASP A 165 -7.07 -14.58 -25.78
N PHE A 166 -6.94 -14.44 -27.11
CA PHE A 166 -7.12 -15.52 -28.06
C PHE A 166 -6.10 -16.64 -27.83
N THR A 167 -6.60 -17.88 -27.72
CA THR A 167 -5.78 -19.09 -27.65
C THR A 167 -5.52 -19.57 -29.07
N PHE A 168 -4.28 -19.82 -29.44
CA PHE A 168 -3.88 -20.18 -30.80
C PHE A 168 -2.67 -21.13 -30.82
N GLU A 169 -2.60 -21.91 -31.86
CA GLU A 169 -1.34 -22.49 -32.32
C GLU A 169 -0.83 -21.61 -33.47
N PRO A 170 0.46 -21.24 -33.46
CA PRO A 170 1.03 -20.39 -34.50
C PRO A 170 0.91 -21.02 -35.89
N ALA A 171 0.33 -20.26 -36.81
CA ALA A 171 0.21 -20.68 -38.21
C ALA A 171 0.25 -19.45 -39.12
N VAL A 172 0.93 -19.56 -40.27
CA VAL A 172 1.07 -18.46 -41.24
C VAL A 172 -0.28 -18.08 -41.83
N ASP A 173 -1.17 -19.05 -41.98
CA ASP A 173 -2.49 -18.97 -42.61
C ASP A 173 -3.64 -19.00 -41.60
N LEU A 174 -3.35 -18.64 -40.33
CA LEU A 174 -4.36 -18.62 -39.28
C LEU A 174 -5.57 -17.77 -39.71
N ALA A 175 -6.75 -18.37 -39.68
CA ALA A 175 -8.01 -17.75 -40.09
C ALA A 175 -8.45 -16.66 -39.08
N LEU A 176 -7.95 -15.44 -39.24
CA LEU A 176 -8.28 -14.27 -38.41
C LEU A 176 -9.28 -13.32 -39.08
N GLY A 177 -10.10 -13.80 -40.01
CA GLY A 177 -11.06 -12.99 -40.79
C GLY A 177 -10.36 -11.90 -41.61
N LEU A 178 -10.63 -10.62 -41.29
CA LEU A 178 -10.00 -9.48 -41.95
C LEU A 178 -8.53 -9.23 -41.51
N GLY A 179 -7.95 -10.14 -40.74
CA GLY A 179 -6.63 -10.02 -40.14
C GLY A 179 -6.66 -9.44 -38.71
N CYS A 180 -5.54 -9.59 -38.04
CA CYS A 180 -5.41 -9.12 -36.68
C CYS A 180 -5.15 -7.60 -36.63
N VAL A 181 -6.08 -6.82 -36.09
CA VAL A 181 -5.95 -5.36 -35.96
C VAL A 181 -4.70 -4.97 -35.16
N TYR A 182 -4.36 -5.70 -34.10
CA TYR A 182 -3.18 -5.42 -33.26
C TYR A 182 -1.87 -5.61 -34.03
N ALA A 183 -1.81 -6.59 -34.94
CA ALA A 183 -0.68 -6.77 -35.83
C ALA A 183 -0.59 -5.65 -36.87
N GLN A 184 -1.74 -5.19 -37.38
CA GLN A 184 -1.81 -4.10 -38.37
C GLN A 184 -1.32 -2.77 -37.78
N VAL A 185 -1.74 -2.43 -36.55
CA VAL A 185 -1.34 -1.20 -35.84
C VAL A 185 -0.01 -1.35 -35.08
N ARG A 186 0.68 -2.48 -35.24
CA ARG A 186 2.00 -2.77 -34.65
C ARG A 186 2.05 -2.73 -33.13
N THR A 187 0.93 -2.94 -32.45
CA THR A 187 0.87 -3.09 -30.99
C THR A 187 1.06 -4.53 -30.54
N CYS A 188 1.23 -5.46 -31.48
CA CYS A 188 1.52 -6.87 -31.25
C CYS A 188 2.53 -7.37 -32.28
N ALA A 189 3.53 -8.14 -31.85
CA ALA A 189 4.50 -8.78 -32.71
C ALA A 189 3.91 -9.96 -33.55
N ALA A 190 2.64 -10.24 -33.35
CA ALA A 190 1.86 -11.26 -34.08
C ALA A 190 2.49 -12.67 -34.06
N PRO A 191 2.78 -13.24 -32.88
CA PRO A 191 3.32 -14.58 -32.78
C PRO A 191 2.34 -15.63 -33.31
N CYS A 192 1.04 -15.39 -33.28
CA CYS A 192 0.01 -16.24 -33.82
C CYS A 192 0.14 -16.42 -35.36
N LEU A 193 0.69 -15.41 -36.06
CA LEU A 193 0.95 -15.41 -37.52
C LEU A 193 2.41 -15.73 -37.83
N VAL A 194 3.15 -16.31 -36.92
CA VAL A 194 4.57 -16.65 -37.04
C VAL A 194 5.45 -15.46 -37.47
N ARG A 195 5.04 -14.21 -37.13
CA ARG A 195 5.82 -13.00 -37.46
C ARG A 195 6.91 -12.73 -36.44
N ALA A 196 6.80 -13.29 -35.22
CA ALA A 196 7.84 -13.33 -34.22
C ALA A 196 8.08 -14.76 -33.78
N SER A 197 9.33 -15.14 -33.56
CA SER A 197 9.67 -16.41 -32.93
C SER A 197 9.24 -16.43 -31.48
N GLU A 198 9.14 -17.60 -30.87
CA GLU A 198 8.85 -17.71 -29.42
C GLU A 198 9.96 -17.06 -28.60
N GLU A 199 11.23 -17.23 -29.02
CA GLU A 199 12.39 -16.66 -28.34
C GLU A 199 12.38 -15.13 -28.38
N ASP A 200 12.21 -14.53 -29.55
CA ASP A 200 12.12 -13.07 -29.70
C ASP A 200 10.94 -12.51 -28.91
N TYR A 201 9.80 -13.21 -28.92
CA TYR A 201 8.62 -12.78 -28.18
C TYR A 201 8.84 -12.85 -26.65
N ARG A 202 9.49 -13.91 -26.16
CA ARG A 202 9.85 -14.02 -24.74
C ARG A 202 10.85 -12.96 -24.32
N ALA A 203 11.77 -12.54 -25.19
CA ALA A 203 12.68 -11.42 -24.90
C ALA A 203 11.92 -10.11 -24.67
N LEU A 204 10.84 -9.82 -25.41
CA LEU A 204 9.96 -8.68 -25.15
C LEU A 204 9.29 -8.78 -23.77
N ALA A 205 8.84 -9.95 -23.36
CA ALA A 205 8.22 -10.17 -22.05
C ALA A 205 9.23 -9.94 -20.92
N VAL A 206 10.47 -10.40 -21.06
CA VAL A 206 11.56 -10.14 -20.10
C VAL A 206 11.84 -8.65 -20.01
N GLN A 207 11.87 -7.93 -21.12
CA GLN A 207 12.08 -6.48 -21.11
C GLN A 207 10.91 -5.75 -20.40
N ALA A 208 9.67 -6.18 -20.63
CA ALA A 208 8.51 -5.65 -19.91
C ALA A 208 8.62 -5.89 -18.40
N GLN A 209 9.07 -7.08 -18.00
CA GLN A 209 9.32 -7.41 -16.59
C GLN A 209 10.38 -6.49 -15.97
N VAL A 210 11.48 -6.21 -16.69
CA VAL A 210 12.52 -5.29 -16.22
C VAL A 210 11.96 -3.88 -16.03
N PHE A 211 11.21 -3.36 -16.99
CA PHE A 211 10.59 -2.02 -16.89
C PHE A 211 9.58 -1.91 -15.74
N LEU A 212 8.83 -2.97 -15.48
CA LEU A 212 7.86 -3.00 -14.39
C LEU A 212 8.51 -3.23 -13.01
N SER A 213 9.61 -3.97 -12.95
CA SER A 213 10.28 -4.32 -11.69
C SER A 213 11.19 -3.24 -11.15
N ARG A 214 11.90 -2.52 -12.03
CA ARG A 214 13.02 -1.64 -11.67
C ARG A 214 12.75 -0.20 -12.08
N PRO A 215 12.38 0.68 -11.12
CA PRO A 215 12.15 2.09 -11.43
C PRO A 215 13.33 2.77 -12.12
N GLU A 216 14.56 2.40 -11.75
CA GLU A 216 15.80 2.96 -12.28
C GLU A 216 16.12 2.50 -13.71
N ALA A 217 15.58 1.37 -14.14
CA ALA A 217 15.79 0.82 -15.50
C ALA A 217 14.76 1.34 -16.52
N ARG A 218 13.82 2.18 -16.09
CA ARG A 218 12.75 2.67 -16.95
C ARG A 218 13.24 3.76 -17.88
N ALA A 219 12.92 3.61 -19.18
CA ALA A 219 13.01 4.71 -20.11
C ALA A 219 12.11 5.88 -19.67
N ALA A 220 12.42 7.11 -20.12
CA ALA A 220 11.67 8.31 -19.75
C ALA A 220 10.16 8.18 -20.07
N GLU A 221 9.84 7.54 -21.18
CA GLU A 221 8.47 7.27 -21.62
C GLU A 221 7.71 6.41 -20.60
N VAL A 222 8.38 5.40 -20.02
CA VAL A 222 7.79 4.50 -19.01
C VAL A 222 7.64 5.22 -17.67
N ALA A 223 8.61 6.05 -17.28
CA ALA A 223 8.59 6.80 -16.05
C ALA A 223 7.40 7.79 -15.97
N SER A 224 6.90 8.25 -17.11
CA SER A 224 5.77 9.19 -17.18
C SER A 224 4.44 8.60 -16.68
N TRP A 225 4.25 7.28 -16.75
CA TRP A 225 3.01 6.61 -16.35
C TRP A 225 3.18 5.60 -15.21
N ALA A 226 4.41 5.21 -14.90
CA ALA A 226 4.71 4.30 -13.78
C ALA A 226 5.32 5.08 -12.62
N PRO A 227 4.56 5.32 -11.54
CA PRO A 227 5.11 5.94 -10.33
C PRO A 227 6.35 5.21 -9.81
N PRO A 228 7.26 5.90 -9.10
CA PRO A 228 8.54 5.32 -8.66
C PRO A 228 8.38 4.13 -7.70
N TRP A 229 7.23 3.99 -7.05
CA TRP A 229 6.94 2.86 -6.17
C TRP A 229 6.35 1.63 -6.87
N VAL A 230 6.02 1.72 -8.17
CA VAL A 230 5.58 0.54 -8.93
C VAL A 230 6.78 -0.39 -9.11
N ALA A 231 6.67 -1.61 -8.59
CA ALA A 231 7.71 -2.63 -8.63
C ALA A 231 7.07 -4.03 -8.66
N ALA A 232 7.90 -5.06 -8.83
CA ALA A 232 7.46 -6.44 -8.64
C ALA A 232 7.00 -6.65 -7.19
N MET A 233 5.88 -7.34 -6.99
CA MET A 233 5.35 -7.61 -5.66
C MET A 233 6.06 -8.77 -4.97
N ALA A 234 6.36 -9.84 -5.70
CA ALA A 234 7.11 -10.95 -5.14
C ALA A 234 8.54 -10.53 -4.78
N GLY A 235 8.95 -10.77 -3.54
CA GLY A 235 10.25 -10.37 -3.02
C GLY A 235 10.43 -8.86 -2.84
N ALA A 236 9.40 -8.04 -3.14
CA ALA A 236 9.50 -6.59 -3.03
C ALA A 236 9.84 -6.14 -1.61
N ARG A 237 10.88 -5.31 -1.51
CA ARG A 237 11.21 -4.59 -0.29
C ARG A 237 10.95 -3.10 -0.51
N GLY A 238 10.33 -2.50 0.46
CA GLY A 238 10.09 -1.07 0.49
C GLY A 238 10.36 -0.51 1.87
N LEU A 239 10.44 0.80 1.94
CA LEU A 239 10.60 1.53 3.18
C LEU A 239 9.71 2.76 3.16
N VAL A 240 8.80 2.89 4.12
CA VAL A 240 8.12 4.16 4.36
C VAL A 240 9.00 4.98 5.29
N VAL A 241 9.30 6.20 4.86
CA VAL A 241 10.07 7.19 5.62
C VAL A 241 9.13 8.32 5.97
N GLU A 242 8.90 8.57 7.23
CA GLU A 242 8.08 9.68 7.72
C GLU A 242 8.84 10.52 8.72
N LYS A 243 8.86 11.85 8.51
CA LYS A 243 9.47 12.79 9.44
C LYS A 243 8.43 13.25 10.44
N SER A 244 8.68 13.05 11.72
CA SER A 244 7.97 13.66 12.84
C SER A 244 8.74 14.86 13.38
N ARG A 245 8.22 15.55 14.39
CA ARG A 245 8.87 16.76 14.94
C ARG A 245 10.31 16.53 15.36
N ASP A 246 10.59 15.40 16.00
CA ASP A 246 11.85 15.15 16.70
C ASP A 246 12.56 13.89 16.19
N ALA A 247 12.02 13.20 15.18
CA ALA A 247 12.54 11.93 14.73
C ALA A 247 12.10 11.58 13.31
N ILE A 248 12.82 10.66 12.71
CA ILE A 248 12.47 9.99 11.47
C ILE A 248 11.98 8.59 11.84
N GLU A 249 10.85 8.22 11.28
CA GLU A 249 10.25 6.90 11.46
C GLU A 249 10.37 6.11 10.17
N LEU A 250 10.92 4.92 10.29
CA LEU A 250 11.25 4.01 9.22
C LEU A 250 10.40 2.75 9.36
N TYR A 251 9.51 2.49 8.39
CA TYR A 251 8.66 1.31 8.39
C TYR A 251 9.02 0.41 7.20
N PRO A 252 9.74 -0.70 7.44
CA PRO A 252 9.98 -1.68 6.39
C PRO A 252 8.68 -2.27 5.86
N VAL A 253 8.64 -2.49 4.54
CA VAL A 253 7.51 -3.10 3.85
C VAL A 253 8.03 -4.27 3.05
N ARG A 254 7.41 -5.44 3.19
CA ARG A 254 7.72 -6.62 2.40
C ARG A 254 6.48 -7.13 1.71
N GLU A 255 6.54 -7.27 0.39
CA GLU A 255 5.44 -7.79 -0.44
C GLU A 255 4.08 -7.11 -0.17
N GLY A 256 4.13 -5.82 0.14
CA GLY A 256 2.95 -5.00 0.45
C GLY A 256 2.45 -5.10 1.89
N THR A 257 3.15 -5.82 2.77
CA THR A 257 2.88 -5.85 4.22
C THR A 257 3.81 -4.89 4.96
N VAL A 258 3.28 -4.03 5.81
CA VAL A 258 4.07 -3.15 6.67
C VAL A 258 4.54 -3.90 7.92
N LEU A 259 5.85 -3.94 8.13
CA LEU A 259 6.49 -4.66 9.23
C LEU A 259 6.64 -3.72 10.44
N GLU A 260 5.57 -3.51 11.19
CA GLU A 260 5.56 -2.60 12.35
C GLU A 260 6.61 -2.97 13.39
N GLU A 261 6.81 -4.26 13.63
CA GLU A 261 7.76 -4.78 14.61
C GLU A 261 9.22 -4.54 14.21
N ALA A 262 9.49 -4.44 12.90
CA ALA A 262 10.80 -4.10 12.36
C ALA A 262 10.99 -2.59 12.15
N SER A 263 10.02 -1.76 12.55
CA SER A 263 10.13 -0.31 12.41
C SER A 263 11.21 0.26 13.32
N VAL A 264 11.86 1.33 12.85
CA VAL A 264 12.93 2.03 13.57
C VAL A 264 12.57 3.50 13.70
N ARG A 265 12.76 4.05 14.89
CA ARG A 265 12.65 5.48 15.14
C ARG A 265 14.03 6.03 15.51
N VAL A 266 14.45 7.07 14.82
CA VAL A 266 15.81 7.60 14.91
C VAL A 266 15.82 9.12 14.77
N SER A 267 16.81 9.79 15.40
CA SER A 267 17.12 11.18 15.11
C SER A 267 17.80 11.32 13.73
N GLU A 268 17.80 12.52 13.15
CA GLU A 268 18.43 12.74 11.83
C GLU A 268 19.91 12.30 11.78
N GLY A 269 20.66 12.52 12.86
CA GLY A 269 22.08 12.11 12.92
C GLY A 269 22.30 10.60 13.07
N GLY A 270 21.29 9.82 13.45
CA GLY A 270 21.40 8.37 13.64
C GLY A 270 20.98 7.52 12.43
N LEU A 271 20.76 8.13 11.26
CA LEU A 271 20.32 7.40 10.05
C LEU A 271 21.27 6.30 9.57
N PRO A 272 22.61 6.49 9.58
CA PRO A 272 23.53 5.43 9.17
C PRO A 272 23.39 4.17 10.03
N GLU A 273 23.35 4.35 11.35
CA GLU A 273 23.19 3.26 12.32
C GLU A 273 21.81 2.61 12.21
N ALA A 274 20.76 3.42 12.03
CA ALA A 274 19.41 2.91 11.82
C ALA A 274 19.32 2.03 10.55
N ALA A 275 19.98 2.40 9.47
CA ALA A 275 20.01 1.62 8.24
C ALA A 275 20.63 0.22 8.43
N GLU A 276 21.62 0.09 9.34
CA GLU A 276 22.22 -1.20 9.70
C GLU A 276 21.25 -2.13 10.42
N HIS A 277 20.27 -1.56 11.11
CA HIS A 277 19.28 -2.31 11.89
C HIS A 277 17.99 -2.63 11.13
N LEU A 278 17.79 -2.03 9.96
CA LEU A 278 16.61 -2.34 9.13
C LEU A 278 16.63 -3.79 8.67
N ARG A 279 15.49 -4.45 8.82
CA ARG A 279 15.28 -5.86 8.43
C ARG A 279 13.93 -6.00 7.75
N TRP A 280 13.84 -6.96 6.84
CA TRP A 280 12.62 -7.32 6.12
C TRP A 280 12.27 -8.79 6.36
N PRO A 281 11.95 -9.20 7.61
CA PRO A 281 11.53 -10.57 7.88
C PRO A 281 10.28 -10.94 7.09
N ALA A 282 10.01 -12.22 6.93
CA ALA A 282 8.70 -12.65 6.47
C ALA A 282 7.65 -12.19 7.49
N PRO A 283 6.51 -11.63 7.04
CA PRO A 283 5.45 -11.23 7.96
C PRO A 283 4.84 -12.47 8.63
N ASP A 284 4.71 -12.42 9.96
CA ASP A 284 4.10 -13.48 10.76
C ASP A 284 3.17 -12.84 11.83
N PRO A 285 1.84 -13.10 11.78
CA PRO A 285 1.14 -13.79 10.70
C PRO A 285 1.14 -12.99 9.39
N PRO A 286 0.97 -13.64 8.24
CA PRO A 286 0.89 -12.94 6.96
C PRO A 286 -0.33 -12.01 6.94
N ARG A 287 -0.09 -10.74 6.60
CA ARG A 287 -1.14 -9.71 6.45
C ARG A 287 -1.10 -9.14 5.04
N ASP A 288 -2.22 -8.67 4.56
CA ASP A 288 -2.30 -7.96 3.29
C ASP A 288 -2.64 -6.48 3.52
N ASP A 289 -1.63 -5.66 3.60
CA ASP A 289 -1.76 -4.21 3.75
C ASP A 289 -1.83 -3.48 2.38
N ARG A 290 -1.77 -4.20 1.26
CA ARG A 290 -1.67 -3.65 -0.11
C ARG A 290 -2.76 -2.64 -0.42
N ARG A 291 -3.99 -2.87 0.04
CA ARG A 291 -5.13 -1.97 -0.23
C ARG A 291 -4.95 -0.60 0.40
N TRP A 292 -4.70 -0.56 1.70
CA TRP A 292 -4.57 0.71 2.40
C TRP A 292 -3.23 1.40 2.14
N LEU A 293 -2.15 0.63 2.00
CA LEU A 293 -0.84 1.14 1.62
C LEU A 293 -0.89 1.82 0.24
N SER A 294 -1.56 1.18 -0.73
CA SER A 294 -1.79 1.80 -2.03
C SER A 294 -2.63 3.08 -1.94
N ALA A 295 -3.69 3.07 -1.13
CA ALA A 295 -4.49 4.27 -0.90
C ALA A 295 -3.65 5.40 -0.29
N TRP A 296 -2.72 5.08 0.61
CA TRP A 296 -1.78 6.04 1.17
C TRP A 296 -0.77 6.54 0.12
N LEU A 297 -0.19 5.65 -0.67
CA LEU A 297 0.77 6.00 -1.74
C LEU A 297 0.19 6.99 -2.75
N HIS A 298 -1.09 6.85 -3.08
CA HIS A 298 -1.78 7.70 -4.03
C HIS A 298 -2.52 8.89 -3.39
N ALA A 299 -2.40 9.08 -2.08
CA ALA A 299 -3.02 10.22 -1.40
C ALA A 299 -2.34 11.54 -1.82
N PRO A 300 -3.12 12.60 -2.16
CA PRO A 300 -2.55 13.87 -2.62
C PRO A 300 -1.75 14.61 -1.53
N LYS A 301 -2.00 14.30 -0.26
CA LYS A 301 -1.33 14.89 0.92
C LYS A 301 -0.82 13.78 1.83
N ARG A 302 0.06 12.93 1.32
CA ARG A 302 0.73 11.95 2.19
C ARG A 302 1.86 12.64 2.97
N THR A 303 2.07 12.18 4.18
CA THR A 303 3.05 12.78 5.11
C THR A 303 4.41 12.09 5.10
N GLY A 304 4.66 11.20 4.18
CA GLY A 304 5.92 10.47 4.08
C GLY A 304 6.25 10.09 2.65
N VAL A 305 7.40 9.45 2.49
CA VAL A 305 7.91 8.96 1.21
C VAL A 305 8.02 7.44 1.27
N TYR A 306 7.74 6.78 0.15
CA TYR A 306 7.99 5.36 -0.04
C TYR A 306 9.21 5.17 -0.92
N LEU A 307 10.18 4.43 -0.42
CA LEU A 307 11.38 4.04 -1.15
C LEU A 307 11.27 2.56 -1.55
N VAL A 308 11.57 2.28 -2.80
CA VAL A 308 11.83 0.89 -3.24
C VAL A 308 13.25 0.54 -2.85
N VAL A 309 13.41 -0.57 -2.14
CA VAL A 309 14.72 -1.09 -1.69
C VAL A 309 15.11 -2.25 -2.59
N GLY A 310 16.16 -2.08 -3.36
CA GLY A 310 16.71 -3.10 -4.25
C GLY A 310 17.51 -4.16 -3.47
N GLU A 311 17.74 -5.32 -4.10
CA GLU A 311 18.60 -6.36 -3.52
C GLU A 311 20.07 -5.92 -3.42
N ALA A 312 20.49 -5.04 -4.33
CA ALA A 312 21.84 -4.48 -4.38
C ALA A 312 22.05 -3.27 -3.46
N ASP A 313 21.00 -2.79 -2.78
CA ASP A 313 21.14 -1.68 -1.85
C ASP A 313 21.86 -2.16 -0.59
N ASP A 314 23.13 -1.81 -0.47
CA ASP A 314 23.86 -1.97 0.78
C ASP A 314 23.40 -0.93 1.83
N THR A 315 23.85 -1.10 3.06
CA THR A 315 23.49 -0.20 4.18
C THR A 315 23.82 1.26 3.90
N ARG A 316 24.95 1.54 3.22
CA ARG A 316 25.38 2.90 2.92
C ARG A 316 24.51 3.54 1.85
N ALA A 317 24.19 2.80 0.77
CA ALA A 317 23.30 3.25 -0.28
C ALA A 317 21.90 3.52 0.27
N LEU A 318 21.39 2.65 1.16
CA LEU A 318 20.11 2.82 1.82
C LEU A 318 20.10 4.06 2.72
N ALA A 319 21.12 4.27 3.56
CA ALA A 319 21.23 5.47 4.39
C ALA A 319 21.24 6.75 3.54
N GLN A 320 21.96 6.76 2.42
CA GLN A 320 21.97 7.89 1.49
C GLN A 320 20.60 8.13 0.83
N LYS A 321 19.89 7.07 0.44
CA LYS A 321 18.52 7.17 -0.10
C LYS A 321 17.57 7.79 0.93
N ILE A 322 17.64 7.35 2.19
CA ILE A 322 16.82 7.87 3.28
C ILE A 322 17.14 9.36 3.51
N ALA A 323 18.41 9.73 3.63
CA ALA A 323 18.83 11.12 3.84
C ALA A 323 18.28 12.05 2.75
N ARG A 324 18.42 11.68 1.48
CA ARG A 324 17.91 12.49 0.34
C ARG A 324 16.41 12.77 0.41
N VAL A 325 15.61 11.82 0.89
CA VAL A 325 14.14 12.01 0.97
C VAL A 325 13.72 12.74 2.23
N THR A 326 14.48 12.66 3.30
CA THR A 326 14.21 13.43 4.54
C THR A 326 14.46 14.92 4.34
N ASP A 327 15.42 15.32 3.49
CA ASP A 327 15.65 16.73 3.11
C ASP A 327 14.50 17.31 2.25
N VAL A 328 13.75 16.46 1.53
CA VAL A 328 12.64 16.89 0.65
C VAL A 328 11.31 16.97 1.41
N VAL A 329 11.17 16.26 2.53
CA VAL A 329 9.94 16.18 3.35
C VAL A 329 9.86 17.36 4.36
N THR A 330 10.76 18.31 4.27
CA THR A 330 10.70 19.56 5.02
C THR A 330 9.83 20.55 4.26
#